data_6c850d2d736f98077fca7613c1b1ec23
#
_entry.id   6c850d2d736f98077fca7613c1b1ec23
#
_cell.length_a   1.000
_cell.length_b   1.000
_cell.length_c   1.000
_cell.angle_alpha   90.00
_cell.angle_beta   90.00
_cell.angle_gamma   90.00
#
_symmetry.space_group_name_H-M   'P 1'
#
loop_
_entity.id
_entity.type
_entity.pdbx_description
1 polymer ?
#
loop_
_entity_poly.entity_id
_entity_poly.type
_entity_poly.pdbx_seq_one_letter_code
_entity_poly.pdbx_strand_id
1 'polypeptide(L)'
;MASNRINRINEEIQKELSNLLRTVKDPRVAETMISITRVETTPDLRYTKVYVSVLQSEKAGEALKGLKSAGGYLRRQLGTNLQLRYAPEIVWALDDSITYGAKMLKLINSLEVNRDEEADEV
;
A
#
# COMPACT_ATOMS: atom_id res chain seq x y z
N MET A 1 -24.10 8.05 -6.07
CA MET A 1 -23.25 7.16 -6.84
C MET A 1 -22.59 6.12 -5.94
N ALA A 2 -22.48 4.91 -6.46
CA ALA A 2 -21.84 3.83 -5.71
C ALA A 2 -20.41 4.22 -5.30
N SER A 3 -19.75 5.03 -6.12
CA SER A 3 -18.38 5.46 -5.87
C SER A 3 -18.20 6.24 -4.56
N ASN A 4 -19.17 7.04 -4.14
CA ASN A 4 -19.04 7.79 -2.88
C ASN A 4 -19.06 6.86 -1.67
N ARG A 5 -19.91 5.84 -1.72
CA ARG A 5 -19.98 4.86 -0.65
C ARG A 5 -18.69 4.05 -0.56
N ILE A 6 -18.17 3.62 -1.71
CA ILE A 6 -16.93 2.85 -1.76
C ILE A 6 -15.75 3.71 -1.30
N ASN A 7 -15.68 4.96 -1.72
CA ASN A 7 -14.62 5.86 -1.28
C ASN A 7 -14.62 6.04 0.23
N ARG A 8 -15.79 6.18 0.82
CA ARG A 8 -15.92 6.32 2.26
C ARG A 8 -15.46 5.06 3.00
N ILE A 9 -15.84 3.89 2.47
CA ILE A 9 -15.40 2.62 3.03
C ILE A 9 -13.88 2.51 2.93
N ASN A 10 -13.30 2.88 1.78
CA ASN A 10 -11.88 2.84 1.59
C ASN A 10 -11.14 3.72 2.59
N GLU A 11 -11.66 4.91 2.86
CA GLU A 11 -11.06 5.82 3.83
C GLU A 11 -11.11 5.24 5.24
N GLU A 12 -12.24 4.65 5.63
CA GLU A 12 -12.40 4.03 6.93
C GLU A 12 -11.47 2.83 7.08
N ILE A 13 -11.36 2.00 6.05
CA ILE A 13 -10.46 0.84 6.06
C ILE A 13 -9.02 1.30 6.17
N GLN A 14 -8.63 2.31 5.40
CA GLN A 14 -7.26 2.82 5.43
C GLN A 14 -6.89 3.31 6.82
N LYS A 15 -7.76 4.08 7.43
CA LYS A 15 -7.54 4.62 8.77
C LYS A 15 -7.41 3.52 9.80
N GLU A 16 -8.34 2.57 9.76
CA GLU A 16 -8.36 1.49 10.75
C GLU A 16 -7.16 0.55 10.59
N LEU A 17 -6.84 0.18 9.34
CA LEU A 17 -5.67 -0.66 9.10
C LEU A 17 -4.38 0.02 9.50
N SER A 18 -4.26 1.32 9.27
CA SER A 18 -3.07 2.06 9.70
C SER A 18 -2.89 1.98 11.21
N ASN A 19 -3.98 2.04 11.96
CA ASN A 19 -3.93 1.87 13.42
C ASN A 19 -3.61 0.42 13.79
N LEU A 20 -4.23 -0.54 13.11
CA LEU A 20 -4.04 -1.96 13.40
C LEU A 20 -2.61 -2.43 13.11
N LEU A 21 -1.96 -1.86 12.12
CA LEU A 21 -0.57 -2.23 11.81
C LEU A 21 0.36 -2.02 12.99
N ARG A 22 0.06 -1.04 13.84
CA ARG A 22 0.85 -0.78 15.04
C ARG A 22 0.74 -1.88 16.08
N THR A 23 -0.29 -2.71 15.97
CA THR A 23 -0.52 -3.81 16.92
C THR A 23 0.10 -5.12 16.44
N VAL A 24 0.57 -5.19 15.21
CA VAL A 24 1.18 -6.39 14.66
C VAL A 24 2.56 -6.57 15.26
N LYS A 25 2.80 -7.74 15.85
CA LYS A 25 4.05 -8.02 16.56
C LYS A 25 5.10 -8.69 15.71
N ASP A 26 4.75 -9.12 14.50
CA ASP A 26 5.71 -9.75 13.59
C ASP A 26 6.83 -8.75 13.28
N PRO A 27 8.11 -9.10 13.54
CA PRO A 27 9.21 -8.16 13.31
C PRO A 27 9.30 -7.66 11.88
N ARG A 28 8.87 -8.46 10.91
CA ARG A 28 8.88 -8.04 9.51
C ARG A 28 7.97 -6.85 9.26
N VAL A 29 6.98 -6.64 10.13
CA VAL A 29 6.06 -5.50 10.07
C VAL A 29 6.43 -4.48 11.13
N ALA A 30 6.62 -4.93 12.37
CA ALA A 30 6.84 -4.04 13.52
C ALA A 30 8.12 -3.23 13.42
N GLU A 31 9.17 -3.80 12.83
CA GLU A 31 10.48 -3.15 12.73
C GLU A 31 10.68 -2.43 11.42
N THR A 32 9.64 -2.33 10.60
CA THR A 32 9.72 -1.71 9.29
C THR A 32 8.71 -0.58 9.23
N MET A 33 9.11 0.55 8.65
CA MET A 33 8.17 1.67 8.47
C MET A 33 7.31 1.40 7.25
N ILE A 34 6.06 1.05 7.50
CA ILE A 34 5.07 0.75 6.48
C ILE A 34 3.97 1.79 6.54
N SER A 35 3.65 2.38 5.40
CA SER A 35 2.55 3.33 5.27
C SER A 35 1.53 2.78 4.27
N ILE A 36 0.26 2.90 4.61
CA ILE A 36 -0.80 2.56 3.67
C ILE A 36 -1.06 3.79 2.81
N THR A 37 -0.85 3.68 1.51
CA THR A 37 -0.97 4.81 0.60
C THR A 37 -2.33 4.87 -0.07
N ARG A 38 -2.96 3.72 -0.29
CA ARG A 38 -4.23 3.67 -0.98
C ARG A 38 -4.96 2.37 -0.65
N VAL A 39 -6.27 2.43 -0.66
CA VAL A 39 -7.13 1.26 -0.45
C VAL A 39 -8.18 1.26 -1.56
N GLU A 40 -8.37 0.12 -2.19
CA GLU A 40 -9.38 -0.08 -3.21
C GLU A 40 -10.21 -1.30 -2.85
N THR A 41 -11.49 -1.09 -2.58
CA THR A 41 -12.41 -2.17 -2.23
C THR A 41 -13.31 -2.46 -3.42
N THR A 42 -13.55 -3.74 -3.70
CA THR A 42 -14.43 -4.13 -4.79
C THR A 42 -15.89 -3.75 -4.48
N PRO A 43 -16.71 -3.48 -5.50
CA PRO A 43 -18.10 -3.07 -5.27
C PRO A 43 -18.93 -4.07 -4.48
N ASP A 44 -18.60 -5.36 -4.56
CA ASP A 44 -19.28 -6.41 -3.80
C ASP A 44 -18.75 -6.56 -2.38
N LEU A 45 -17.74 -5.75 -2.01
CA LEU A 45 -17.11 -5.73 -0.69
C LEU A 45 -16.43 -7.05 -0.30
N ARG A 46 -16.09 -7.88 -1.27
CA ARG A 46 -15.41 -9.15 -0.99
C ARG A 46 -13.92 -9.00 -0.83
N TYR A 47 -13.32 -8.07 -1.54
CA TYR A 47 -11.86 -7.88 -1.54
C TYR A 47 -11.53 -6.43 -1.32
N THR A 48 -10.47 -6.19 -0.56
CA THR A 48 -9.90 -4.86 -0.45
C THR A 48 -8.42 -4.96 -0.78
N LYS A 49 -8.00 -4.20 -1.77
CA LYS A 49 -6.60 -4.14 -2.16
C LYS A 49 -5.96 -2.98 -1.43
N VAL A 50 -4.93 -3.29 -0.66
CA VAL A 50 -4.26 -2.31 0.19
C VAL A 50 -2.86 -2.07 -0.35
N TYR A 51 -2.59 -0.85 -0.77
CA TYR A 51 -1.29 -0.45 -1.28
C TYR A 51 -0.46 0.08 -0.15
N VAL A 52 0.74 -0.43 0.00
CA VAL A 52 1.64 -0.03 1.07
C VAL A 52 2.97 0.44 0.51
N SER A 53 3.54 1.42 1.18
CA SER A 53 4.89 1.90 0.91
C SER A 53 5.78 1.48 2.06
N VAL A 54 6.95 0.94 1.74
CA VAL A 54 7.93 0.51 2.75
C VAL A 54 9.14 1.42 2.61
N LEU A 55 9.48 2.11 3.70
CA LEU A 55 10.56 3.09 3.69
C LEU A 55 11.90 2.45 3.30
N GLN A 56 12.19 1.28 3.88
CA GLN A 56 13.39 0.54 3.51
C GLN A 56 13.03 -0.42 2.38
N SER A 57 13.33 -0.03 1.15
CA SER A 57 12.93 -0.80 -0.03
C SER A 57 13.50 -2.22 -0.03
N GLU A 58 14.67 -2.43 0.55
CA GLU A 58 15.28 -3.76 0.64
C GLU A 58 14.50 -4.69 1.57
N LYS A 59 13.66 -4.13 2.44
CA LYS A 59 12.83 -4.91 3.36
C LYS A 59 11.40 -5.10 2.86
N ALA A 60 11.08 -4.59 1.69
CA ALA A 60 9.71 -4.61 1.18
C ALA A 60 9.16 -6.04 1.03
N GLY A 61 9.98 -6.96 0.51
CA GLY A 61 9.55 -8.35 0.35
C GLY A 61 9.20 -9.02 1.67
N GLU A 62 10.04 -8.83 2.68
CA GLU A 62 9.80 -9.40 4.00
C GLU A 62 8.61 -8.74 4.68
N ALA A 63 8.45 -7.42 4.51
CA ALA A 63 7.31 -6.71 5.05
C ALA A 63 6.00 -7.26 4.47
N LEU A 64 5.95 -7.51 3.16
CA LEU A 64 4.77 -8.09 2.54
C LEU A 64 4.46 -9.49 3.08
N LYS A 65 5.49 -10.29 3.30
CA LYS A 65 5.29 -11.62 3.89
C LYS A 65 4.70 -11.50 5.30
N GLY A 66 5.20 -10.56 6.09
CA GLY A 66 4.68 -10.31 7.42
C GLY A 66 3.23 -9.86 7.39
N LEU A 67 2.89 -8.97 6.47
CA LEU A 67 1.51 -8.50 6.30
C LEU A 67 0.57 -9.64 5.90
N LYS A 68 1.02 -10.49 4.99
CA LYS A 68 0.22 -11.66 4.60
C LYS A 68 0.01 -12.61 5.77
N SER A 69 1.03 -12.82 6.58
CA SER A 69 0.92 -13.66 7.77
C SER A 69 -0.07 -13.08 8.78
N ALA A 70 -0.12 -11.76 8.90
CA ALA A 70 -1.02 -11.07 9.81
C ALA A 70 -2.42 -10.86 9.20
N GLY A 71 -2.62 -11.26 7.94
CA GLY A 71 -3.84 -10.96 7.20
C GLY A 71 -5.11 -11.43 7.88
N GLY A 72 -5.12 -12.64 8.43
CA GLY A 72 -6.28 -13.16 9.12
C GLY A 72 -6.64 -12.36 10.37
N TYR A 73 -5.63 -12.00 11.14
CA TYR A 73 -5.83 -11.16 12.32
C TYR A 73 -6.34 -9.78 11.92
N LEU A 74 -5.71 -9.16 10.94
CA LEU A 74 -6.10 -7.82 10.48
C LEU A 74 -7.52 -7.82 9.92
N ARG A 75 -7.86 -8.83 9.13
CA ARG A 75 -9.20 -8.97 8.56
C ARG A 75 -10.26 -9.07 9.67
N ARG A 76 -9.99 -9.89 10.67
CA ARG A 76 -10.91 -10.07 11.78
C ARG A 76 -11.11 -8.79 12.57
N GLN A 77 -10.02 -8.12 12.92
CA GLN A 77 -10.08 -6.88 13.67
C GLN A 77 -10.76 -5.77 12.87
N LEU A 78 -10.47 -5.70 11.58
CA LEU A 78 -11.10 -4.73 10.70
C LEU A 78 -12.62 -4.92 10.68
N GLY A 79 -13.07 -6.15 10.50
CA GLY A 79 -14.50 -6.45 10.49
C GLY A 79 -15.18 -6.10 11.80
N THR A 80 -14.55 -6.41 12.93
CA THR A 80 -15.07 -6.11 14.24
C THR A 80 -15.10 -4.60 14.49
N ASN A 81 -14.00 -3.93 14.24
CA ASN A 81 -13.86 -2.51 14.60
C ASN A 81 -14.71 -1.60 13.72
N LEU A 82 -14.91 -1.94 12.47
CA LEU A 82 -15.77 -1.19 11.56
C LEU A 82 -17.19 -1.74 11.51
N GLN A 83 -17.48 -2.78 12.29
CA GLN A 83 -18.81 -3.40 12.34
C GLN A 83 -19.30 -3.81 10.96
N LEU A 84 -18.40 -4.40 10.17
CA LEU A 84 -18.75 -4.86 8.83
C LEU A 84 -19.46 -6.20 8.92
N ARG A 85 -20.53 -6.35 8.12
CA ARG A 85 -21.27 -7.59 8.06
C ARG A 85 -20.37 -8.73 7.59
N TYR A 86 -19.55 -8.45 6.58
CA TYR A 86 -18.55 -9.37 6.09
C TYR A 86 -17.24 -8.61 5.97
N ALA A 87 -16.19 -9.16 6.58
CA ALA A 87 -14.88 -8.56 6.46
C ALA A 87 -14.30 -8.91 5.08
N PRO A 88 -13.87 -7.93 4.30
CA PRO A 88 -13.29 -8.22 2.99
C PRO A 88 -11.95 -8.91 3.14
N GLU A 89 -11.60 -9.75 2.16
CA GLU A 89 -10.29 -10.33 2.11
C GLU A 89 -9.28 -9.27 1.72
N ILE A 90 -8.17 -9.20 2.46
CA ILE A 90 -7.16 -8.17 2.23
C ILE A 90 -6.13 -8.70 1.25
N VAL A 91 -5.91 -7.94 0.17
CA VAL A 91 -4.88 -8.23 -0.82
C VAL A 91 -3.83 -7.13 -0.71
N TRP A 92 -2.61 -7.50 -0.40
CA TRP A 92 -1.53 -6.54 -0.21
C TRP A 92 -0.78 -6.30 -1.50
N ALA A 93 -0.45 -5.05 -1.77
CA ALA A 93 0.34 -4.68 -2.94
C ALA A 93 1.31 -3.57 -2.55
N LEU A 94 2.49 -3.60 -3.14
CA LEU A 94 3.43 -2.51 -2.96
C LEU A 94 3.02 -1.32 -3.82
N ASP A 95 3.00 -0.15 -3.21
CA ASP A 95 2.84 1.08 -3.95
C ASP A 95 4.24 1.64 -4.16
N ASP A 96 4.75 1.47 -5.34
CA ASP A 96 6.08 1.94 -5.70
C ASP A 96 6.04 3.27 -6.45
N SER A 97 4.91 3.98 -6.35
CA SER A 97 4.76 5.25 -7.05
C SER A 97 5.85 6.26 -6.68
N ILE A 98 6.24 6.30 -5.41
CA ILE A 98 7.33 7.18 -4.97
C ILE A 98 8.64 6.72 -5.58
N THR A 99 8.95 5.44 -5.52
CA THR A 99 10.14 4.87 -6.12
C THR A 99 10.13 5.06 -7.63
N TYR A 100 8.98 4.82 -8.25
CA TYR A 100 8.83 5.02 -9.69
C TYR A 100 9.05 6.49 -10.05
N GLY A 101 8.48 7.41 -9.29
CA GLY A 101 8.70 8.83 -9.50
C GLY A 101 10.16 9.23 -9.41
N ALA A 102 10.86 8.70 -8.40
CA ALA A 102 12.29 8.96 -8.24
C ALA A 102 13.10 8.39 -9.41
N LYS A 103 12.74 7.19 -9.87
CA LYS A 103 13.40 6.60 -11.05
C LYS A 103 13.13 7.40 -12.30
N MET A 104 11.92 7.89 -12.46
CA MET A 104 11.57 8.71 -13.62
C MET A 104 12.33 10.03 -13.62
N LEU A 105 12.42 10.68 -12.47
CA LEU A 105 13.20 11.92 -12.35
C LEU A 105 14.66 11.67 -12.67
N LYS A 106 15.21 10.59 -12.17
CA LYS A 106 16.58 10.23 -12.44
C LYS A 106 16.82 9.96 -13.92
N LEU A 107 15.86 9.29 -14.54
CA LEU A 107 15.93 9.02 -15.98
C LEU A 107 15.83 10.29 -16.79
N ILE A 108 14.94 11.19 -16.44
CA ILE A 108 14.78 12.48 -17.11
C ILE A 108 16.06 13.31 -17.00
N ASN A 109 16.64 13.37 -15.81
CA ASN A 109 17.88 14.08 -15.59
C ASN A 109 19.02 13.49 -16.43
N SER A 110 19.06 12.17 -16.52
CA SER A 110 20.04 11.48 -17.33
C SER A 110 19.87 11.80 -18.81
N LEU A 111 18.64 11.85 -19.28
CA LEU A 111 18.36 12.21 -20.67
C LEU A 111 18.72 13.66 -20.98
N GLU A 112 18.47 14.57 -20.03
CA GLU A 112 18.85 15.96 -20.20
C GLU A 112 20.38 16.15 -20.29
N VAL A 113 21.10 15.43 -19.45
CA VAL A 113 22.56 15.45 -19.50
C VAL A 113 23.07 14.92 -20.84
N ASN A 114 22.50 13.81 -21.29
CA ASN A 114 22.86 13.23 -22.58
C ASN A 114 22.53 14.19 -23.73
N ARG A 115 21.41 14.90 -23.60
CA ARG A 115 21.01 15.86 -24.61
C ARG A 115 21.97 17.03 -24.69
N ASP A 116 22.50 17.49 -23.56
CA ASP A 116 23.50 18.53 -23.51
C ASP A 116 24.82 18.10 -24.14
N GLU A 117 25.18 16.84 -23.96
CA GLU A 117 26.42 16.30 -24.49
C GLU A 117 26.31 15.87 -25.94
N GLU A 118 25.20 15.30 -26.31
CA GLU A 118 25.04 14.67 -27.63
C GLU A 118 23.83 15.16 -28.36
N ALA A 119 23.33 16.24 -28.01
CA ALA A 119 22.20 16.97 -28.55
C ALA A 119 21.07 16.17 -29.16
N ASP A 120 21.31 15.03 -29.66
CA ASP A 120 20.34 14.30 -30.41
C ASP A 120 20.02 12.94 -29.97
N GLU A 121 20.54 12.55 -28.86
CA GLU A 121 20.33 11.23 -28.45
C GLU A 121 19.10 11.10 -27.66
N VAL A 122 18.02 11.03 -28.25
CA VAL A 122 16.75 10.91 -27.55
C VAL A 122 16.03 9.68 -28.02
#